data_31d76ea3f6a60934907bbdacce5916c3
#
_entry.id   31d76ea3f6a60934907bbdacce5916c3
#
_cell.length_a   1.000
_cell.length_b   1.000
_cell.length_c   1.000
_cell.angle_alpha   90.00
_cell.angle_beta   90.00
_cell.angle_gamma   90.00
#
_symmetry.space_group_name_H-M   'P 1'
#
loop_
_entity.id
_entity.type
_entity.pdbx_description
1 polymer ?
#
loop_
_entity_poly.entity_id
_entity_poly.type
_entity_poly.pdbx_seq_one_letter_code
_entity_poly.pdbx_strand_id
1 'polypeptide(L)'
;MKHKTIKKLIAVGLAAIFFISGGLSVSAQTQMYRHHVQAGETLYQLSVKYGVSVESIQSANPALKEKGLQSNTVVLIPVVEHKDGIKGTNCRLMHKVKKKETLWGIAKQYGLTVEELLKANPDIENKEIKKGMFLCIPYASSELVAVQREKAKGYEKLNVTLVLPLLNKKLEGERSVEFYRGFLMAVDEIKKKNIDIQVNAFDEPQSAQSFADVAAKIKATNPQMIIGPLYPQHFGDMTQLSKQLPDVKWVIPFSSKYEDLKTTSNVFLLNAPIEQKAQIVASLFAKTFKGAKAVFLHEGNGNEIIFSAAMRNALSQGGFDIVDLPAGYSADQLKALVNGKKMVVFIPETSEENGVKSVIDKIKSLRQEYPKGRFALMAYPDWLDLPSISRRDLFDIDTYVFNNHFYNPYSADTQKKVDEYSTWFKTRPLETSPRMFLLGYDAGIRLMTGLMNYGKDYAQQIIKTTALQHNISFIQVAPNSGYVNNSMYFIHYRTTGVIDLISDANYK
;
A
#
# COMPACT_ATOMS: atom_id res chain seq x y z
N MET A 1 -42.11 16.00 -59.56
CA MET A 1 -41.20 15.57 -60.67
C MET A 1 -40.16 14.67 -60.05
N LYS A 2 -40.36 13.38 -60.27
CA LYS A 2 -39.52 12.45 -61.04
C LYS A 2 -38.16 12.19 -60.39
N HIS A 3 -38.02 11.02 -59.88
CA HIS A 3 -37.43 9.75 -60.37
C HIS A 3 -35.95 9.63 -60.03
N LYS A 4 -35.31 8.51 -59.67
CA LYS A 4 -35.52 7.04 -59.77
C LYS A 4 -34.43 6.37 -58.90
N THR A 5 -34.72 5.48 -58.07
CA THR A 5 -34.49 4.01 -58.06
C THR A 5 -33.29 3.50 -58.86
N ILE A 6 -32.41 2.79 -58.22
CA ILE A 6 -31.80 1.54 -58.75
C ILE A 6 -31.54 0.56 -57.59
N LYS A 7 -32.28 -0.56 -57.69
CA LYS A 7 -32.04 -1.83 -56.98
C LYS A 7 -31.07 -2.67 -57.79
N LYS A 8 -30.26 -3.49 -57.14
CA LYS A 8 -29.78 -4.85 -57.55
C LYS A 8 -29.36 -5.56 -56.28
N LEU A 9 -30.06 -6.51 -55.71
CA LEU A 9 -30.35 -7.93 -56.04
C LEU A 9 -29.12 -8.76 -56.44
N ILE A 10 -28.76 -9.69 -55.59
CA ILE A 10 -28.37 -11.08 -55.86
C ILE A 10 -28.55 -11.76 -54.48
N ALA A 11 -29.58 -12.55 -54.21
CA ALA A 11 -29.91 -13.95 -54.54
C ALA A 11 -29.03 -14.94 -53.82
N VAL A 12 -29.51 -15.48 -52.70
CA VAL A 12 -30.08 -16.83 -52.47
C VAL A 12 -29.04 -17.96 -52.39
N GLY A 13 -28.98 -18.60 -51.25
CA GLY A 13 -28.40 -19.89 -50.97
C GLY A 13 -28.87 -20.39 -49.60
N LEU A 14 -30.10 -20.93 -49.55
CA LEU A 14 -30.54 -21.77 -48.43
C LEU A 14 -29.78 -23.08 -48.45
N ALA A 15 -29.14 -23.44 -47.35
CA ALA A 15 -28.75 -24.81 -47.05
C ALA A 15 -29.00 -25.12 -45.58
N ALA A 16 -29.64 -26.24 -45.39
CA ALA A 16 -30.32 -26.76 -44.25
C ALA A 16 -29.56 -26.78 -42.93
N ILE A 17 -30.32 -26.51 -41.89
CA ILE A 17 -29.98 -26.69 -40.49
C ILE A 17 -29.96 -28.18 -40.16
N PHE A 18 -28.79 -28.70 -39.74
CA PHE A 18 -28.74 -29.91 -38.94
C PHE A 18 -28.28 -29.50 -37.54
N PHE A 19 -29.19 -29.60 -36.57
CA PHE A 19 -28.87 -29.55 -35.15
C PHE A 19 -28.04 -30.80 -34.82
N ILE A 20 -26.75 -30.61 -34.55
CA ILE A 20 -25.96 -31.53 -33.76
C ILE A 20 -25.62 -30.80 -32.47
N SER A 21 -26.23 -31.24 -31.39
CA SER A 21 -25.88 -30.91 -30.02
C SER A 21 -24.51 -31.51 -29.70
N GLY A 22 -23.47 -30.81 -30.08
CA GLY A 22 -22.07 -31.08 -29.67
C GLY A 22 -21.61 -29.88 -28.87
N GLY A 23 -21.38 -30.06 -27.55
CA GLY A 23 -20.85 -29.03 -26.68
C GLY A 23 -19.51 -28.49 -27.21
N LEU A 24 -19.56 -27.27 -27.73
CA LEU A 24 -18.32 -26.50 -27.97
C LEU A 24 -17.74 -26.11 -26.62
N SER A 25 -16.82 -26.91 -26.15
CA SER A 25 -15.85 -26.46 -25.13
C SER A 25 -15.11 -25.26 -25.71
N VAL A 26 -15.48 -24.07 -25.29
CA VAL A 26 -14.68 -22.87 -25.51
C VAL A 26 -13.37 -23.10 -24.77
N SER A 27 -12.34 -23.52 -25.49
CA SER A 27 -10.97 -23.54 -25.01
C SER A 27 -10.59 -22.10 -24.71
N ALA A 28 -10.60 -21.72 -23.44
CA ALA A 28 -10.03 -20.45 -23.00
C ALA A 28 -8.58 -20.44 -23.47
N GLN A 29 -8.24 -19.51 -24.31
CA GLN A 29 -6.87 -19.30 -24.80
C GLN A 29 -6.03 -18.90 -23.58
N THR A 30 -5.31 -19.87 -22.99
CA THR A 30 -4.44 -19.65 -21.84
C THR A 30 -3.31 -18.72 -22.27
N GLN A 31 -3.31 -17.51 -21.78
CA GLN A 31 -2.22 -16.56 -22.04
C GLN A 31 -0.93 -17.10 -21.44
N MET A 32 0.16 -17.10 -22.22
CA MET A 32 1.46 -17.65 -21.81
C MET A 32 2.48 -16.52 -21.62
N TYR A 33 3.14 -16.49 -20.46
CA TYR A 33 4.30 -15.64 -20.23
C TYR A 33 5.59 -16.38 -20.61
N ARG A 34 6.54 -15.71 -21.26
CA ARG A 34 7.83 -16.28 -21.65
C ARG A 34 8.89 -15.89 -20.62
N HIS A 35 9.40 -16.89 -19.88
CA HIS A 35 10.44 -16.70 -18.89
C HIS A 35 11.80 -17.18 -19.44
N HIS A 36 12.81 -16.31 -19.34
CA HIS A 36 14.20 -16.68 -19.63
C HIS A 36 14.85 -17.23 -18.36
N VAL A 37 15.20 -18.50 -18.39
CA VAL A 37 15.75 -19.23 -17.26
C VAL A 37 17.15 -18.73 -16.92
N GLN A 38 17.34 -18.30 -15.67
CA GLN A 38 18.62 -17.88 -15.13
C GLN A 38 19.43 -19.10 -14.62
N ALA A 39 20.76 -18.95 -14.53
CA ALA A 39 21.59 -20.00 -13.94
C ALA A 39 21.20 -20.29 -12.49
N GLY A 40 20.90 -21.55 -12.18
CA GLY A 40 20.50 -21.99 -10.83
C GLY A 40 19.00 -21.84 -10.50
N GLU A 41 18.16 -21.36 -11.43
CA GLU A 41 16.70 -21.41 -11.26
C GLU A 41 16.18 -22.86 -11.38
N THR A 42 15.16 -23.19 -10.61
CA THR A 42 14.47 -24.48 -10.63
C THR A 42 13.01 -24.29 -11.05
N LEU A 43 12.37 -25.35 -11.55
CA LEU A 43 10.93 -25.34 -11.88
C LEU A 43 10.10 -24.96 -10.67
N TYR A 44 10.50 -25.37 -9.51
CA TYR A 44 9.84 -25.01 -8.26
C TYR A 44 9.94 -23.50 -7.96
N GLN A 45 11.11 -22.89 -8.16
CA GLN A 45 11.25 -21.43 -8.01
C GLN A 45 10.41 -20.66 -9.02
N LEU A 46 10.28 -21.16 -10.25
CA LEU A 46 9.41 -20.57 -11.27
C LEU A 46 7.94 -20.73 -10.89
N SER A 47 7.53 -21.88 -10.34
CA SER A 47 6.18 -22.12 -9.87
C SER A 47 5.78 -21.12 -8.76
N VAL A 48 6.67 -20.90 -7.80
CA VAL A 48 6.47 -19.90 -6.73
C VAL A 48 6.45 -18.47 -7.28
N LYS A 49 7.39 -18.13 -8.17
CA LYS A 49 7.53 -16.79 -8.76
C LYS A 49 6.29 -16.34 -9.55
N TYR A 50 5.66 -17.30 -10.23
CA TYR A 50 4.51 -17.02 -11.10
C TYR A 50 3.17 -17.51 -10.54
N GLY A 51 3.15 -18.11 -9.35
CA GLY A 51 1.93 -18.59 -8.72
C GLY A 51 1.22 -19.74 -9.47
N VAL A 52 1.97 -20.57 -10.20
CA VAL A 52 1.46 -21.68 -10.99
C VAL A 52 2.09 -22.99 -10.54
N SER A 53 1.38 -24.11 -10.64
CA SER A 53 1.96 -25.39 -10.22
C SER A 53 3.09 -25.83 -11.15
N VAL A 54 4.03 -26.63 -10.63
CA VAL A 54 5.13 -27.23 -11.42
C VAL A 54 4.56 -28.06 -12.57
N GLU A 55 3.47 -28.79 -12.31
CA GLU A 55 2.78 -29.60 -13.32
C GLU A 55 2.18 -28.74 -14.45
N SER A 56 1.65 -27.55 -14.10
CA SER A 56 1.16 -26.60 -15.10
C SER A 56 2.26 -26.06 -15.97
N ILE A 57 3.45 -25.74 -15.39
CA ILE A 57 4.64 -25.33 -16.16
C ILE A 57 5.12 -26.48 -17.05
N GLN A 58 5.19 -27.70 -16.52
CA GLN A 58 5.62 -28.88 -17.30
C GLN A 58 4.64 -29.21 -18.42
N SER A 59 3.34 -29.07 -18.18
CA SER A 59 2.29 -29.28 -19.19
C SER A 59 2.38 -28.27 -20.32
N ALA A 60 2.72 -27.00 -20.02
CA ALA A 60 2.97 -25.97 -21.02
C ALA A 60 4.32 -26.14 -21.74
N ASN A 61 5.23 -26.98 -21.22
CA ASN A 61 6.58 -27.21 -21.75
C ASN A 61 6.94 -28.70 -21.70
N PRO A 62 6.38 -29.52 -22.57
CA PRO A 62 6.60 -30.99 -22.53
C PRO A 62 8.08 -31.43 -22.52
N ALA A 63 8.94 -30.66 -23.19
CA ALA A 63 10.38 -30.93 -23.21
C ALA A 63 11.07 -30.88 -21.82
N LEU A 64 10.46 -30.24 -20.83
CA LEU A 64 11.02 -30.20 -19.47
C LEU A 64 10.96 -31.54 -18.74
N LYS A 65 10.09 -32.46 -19.17
CA LYS A 65 10.00 -33.80 -18.59
C LYS A 65 11.21 -34.67 -18.95
N GLU A 66 11.79 -34.42 -20.14
CA GLU A 66 12.91 -35.20 -20.64
C GLU A 66 14.27 -34.54 -20.36
N LYS A 67 14.34 -33.20 -20.52
CA LYS A 67 15.61 -32.47 -20.48
C LYS A 67 15.81 -31.66 -19.18
N GLY A 68 14.78 -31.57 -18.31
CA GLY A 68 14.82 -30.71 -17.15
C GLY A 68 14.89 -29.21 -17.49
N LEU A 69 14.99 -28.40 -16.50
CA LEU A 69 15.13 -26.93 -16.65
C LEU A 69 16.60 -26.58 -16.93
N GLN A 70 16.88 -25.96 -18.07
CA GLN A 70 18.24 -25.56 -18.46
C GLN A 70 18.36 -24.03 -18.47
N SER A 71 19.48 -23.51 -17.97
CA SER A 71 19.79 -22.07 -18.00
C SER A 71 19.88 -21.59 -19.47
N ASN A 72 19.54 -20.30 -19.65
CA ASN A 72 19.47 -19.60 -20.94
C ASN A 72 18.42 -20.18 -21.94
N THR A 73 17.49 -21.00 -21.48
CA THR A 73 16.33 -21.42 -22.27
C THR A 73 15.10 -20.58 -21.94
N VAL A 74 14.09 -20.63 -22.82
CA VAL A 74 12.81 -19.99 -22.61
C VAL A 74 11.78 -21.00 -22.15
N VAL A 75 11.12 -20.77 -21.04
CA VAL A 75 10.02 -21.58 -20.50
C VAL A 75 8.72 -20.78 -20.59
N LEU A 76 7.69 -21.46 -21.08
CA LEU A 76 6.33 -20.91 -21.14
C LEU A 76 5.63 -21.09 -19.79
N ILE A 77 5.22 -19.99 -19.20
CA ILE A 77 4.49 -19.97 -17.91
C ILE A 77 3.03 -19.68 -18.22
N PRO A 78 2.09 -20.59 -17.94
CA PRO A 78 0.66 -20.33 -18.14
C PRO A 78 0.19 -19.22 -17.22
N VAL A 79 -0.47 -18.19 -17.78
CA VAL A 79 -1.14 -17.15 -16.99
C VAL A 79 -2.50 -17.69 -16.58
N VAL A 80 -2.65 -18.03 -15.32
CA VAL A 80 -3.95 -18.46 -14.77
C VAL A 80 -4.63 -17.22 -14.19
N GLU A 81 -5.71 -16.78 -14.80
CA GLU A 81 -6.62 -15.85 -14.13
C GLU A 81 -7.32 -16.59 -12.99
N HIS A 82 -6.85 -16.37 -11.77
CA HIS A 82 -7.47 -16.93 -10.58
C HIS A 82 -8.77 -16.19 -10.27
N LYS A 83 -9.89 -16.74 -10.67
CA LYS A 83 -11.21 -16.33 -10.16
C LYS A 83 -11.47 -16.82 -8.73
N ASP A 84 -10.71 -17.80 -8.26
CA ASP A 84 -10.84 -18.37 -6.91
C ASP A 84 -9.44 -18.69 -6.39
N GLY A 85 -9.17 -18.31 -5.14
CA GLY A 85 -7.93 -18.35 -4.40
C GLY A 85 -6.90 -19.42 -4.79
N ILE A 86 -5.65 -19.05 -4.67
CA ILE A 86 -4.43 -19.80 -5.00
C ILE A 86 -4.51 -21.28 -4.54
N LYS A 87 -4.92 -22.15 -5.42
CA LYS A 87 -4.62 -23.59 -5.29
C LYS A 87 -3.24 -23.82 -5.91
N GLY A 88 -2.17 -23.73 -5.11
CA GLY A 88 -0.90 -24.16 -5.71
C GLY A 88 0.31 -23.70 -5.00
N THR A 89 0.68 -23.24 -4.06
CA THR A 89 1.85 -23.35 -3.17
C THR A 89 1.59 -22.64 -1.84
N ASN A 90 1.48 -23.41 -0.77
CA ASN A 90 1.41 -22.90 0.62
C ASN A 90 2.72 -22.22 1.06
N CYS A 91 3.44 -21.60 0.14
CA CYS A 91 4.76 -21.06 0.37
C CYS A 91 4.67 -19.55 0.65
N ARG A 92 4.87 -19.17 1.91
CA ARG A 92 4.88 -17.77 2.37
C ARG A 92 6.12 -17.02 1.88
N LEU A 93 7.29 -17.69 1.95
CA LEU A 93 8.58 -17.16 1.50
C LEU A 93 9.58 -18.29 1.28
N MET A 94 10.69 -18.00 0.58
CA MET A 94 11.80 -18.92 0.39
C MET A 94 12.93 -18.57 1.36
N HIS A 95 13.31 -19.53 2.21
CA HIS A 95 14.44 -19.39 3.12
C HIS A 95 15.69 -20.04 2.51
N LYS A 96 16.77 -19.28 2.34
CA LYS A 96 18.06 -19.83 1.91
C LYS A 96 18.83 -20.35 3.11
N VAL A 97 19.05 -21.66 3.15
CA VAL A 97 19.74 -22.34 4.27
C VAL A 97 21.17 -21.82 4.43
N LYS A 98 21.51 -21.34 5.62
CA LYS A 98 22.83 -20.86 6.01
C LYS A 98 23.67 -22.00 6.60
N LYS A 99 24.97 -21.74 6.78
CA LYS A 99 25.88 -22.70 7.42
C LYS A 99 25.44 -22.95 8.88
N LYS A 100 25.33 -24.23 9.25
CA LYS A 100 24.92 -24.72 10.59
C LYS A 100 23.43 -24.55 10.91
N GLU A 101 22.58 -24.13 10.00
CA GLU A 101 21.13 -24.19 10.24
C GLU A 101 20.61 -25.61 10.19
N THR A 102 19.57 -25.88 10.97
CA THR A 102 18.88 -27.17 11.04
C THR A 102 17.40 -26.99 10.69
N LEU A 103 16.73 -28.03 10.21
CA LEU A 103 15.29 -28.01 9.97
C LEU A 103 14.51 -27.55 11.20
N TRP A 104 14.91 -28.00 12.37
CA TRP A 104 14.28 -27.58 13.63
C TRP A 104 14.49 -26.10 13.93
N GLY A 105 15.71 -25.59 13.74
CA GLY A 105 16.03 -24.18 13.94
C GLY A 105 15.25 -23.26 12.99
N ILE A 106 15.17 -23.66 11.71
CA ILE A 106 14.41 -22.92 10.69
C ILE A 106 12.91 -23.00 11.00
N ALA A 107 12.35 -24.16 11.30
CA ALA A 107 10.95 -24.31 11.68
C ALA A 107 10.60 -23.40 12.88
N LYS A 108 11.42 -23.45 13.94
CA LYS A 108 11.25 -22.61 15.13
C LYS A 108 11.32 -21.12 14.80
N GLN A 109 12.24 -20.71 13.94
CA GLN A 109 12.38 -19.30 13.51
C GLN A 109 11.11 -18.76 12.86
N TYR A 110 10.36 -19.61 12.15
CA TYR A 110 9.14 -19.23 11.44
C TYR A 110 7.84 -19.67 12.12
N GLY A 111 7.91 -20.17 13.36
CA GLY A 111 6.75 -20.60 14.12
C GLY A 111 6.06 -21.86 13.58
N LEU A 112 6.83 -22.73 12.90
CA LEU A 112 6.37 -23.97 12.29
C LEU A 112 6.85 -25.19 13.06
N THR A 113 6.16 -26.30 12.86
CA THR A 113 6.70 -27.62 13.19
C THR A 113 7.63 -28.11 12.07
N VAL A 114 8.54 -29.03 12.40
CA VAL A 114 9.40 -29.66 11.38
C VAL A 114 8.56 -30.42 10.36
N GLU A 115 7.44 -31.00 10.76
CA GLU A 115 6.52 -31.72 9.88
C GLU A 115 5.86 -30.80 8.85
N GLU A 116 5.40 -29.61 9.29
CA GLU A 116 4.84 -28.58 8.38
C GLU A 116 5.89 -28.10 7.37
N LEU A 117 7.12 -27.89 7.84
CA LEU A 117 8.24 -27.49 6.96
C LEU A 117 8.58 -28.58 5.93
N LEU A 118 8.63 -29.86 6.34
CA LEU A 118 8.88 -30.99 5.44
C LEU A 118 7.74 -31.22 4.45
N LYS A 119 6.48 -31.09 4.91
CA LYS A 119 5.30 -31.20 4.04
C LYS A 119 5.30 -30.16 2.91
N ALA A 120 5.82 -28.96 3.20
CA ALA A 120 5.97 -27.89 2.22
C ALA A 120 7.20 -28.07 1.32
N ASN A 121 8.11 -28.99 1.66
CA ASN A 121 9.36 -29.26 0.96
C ASN A 121 9.53 -30.77 0.74
N PRO A 122 8.68 -31.39 -0.10
CA PRO A 122 8.70 -32.84 -0.30
C PRO A 122 10.02 -33.37 -0.91
N ASP A 123 10.79 -32.48 -1.53
CA ASP A 123 12.07 -32.81 -2.18
C ASP A 123 13.22 -32.98 -1.18
N ILE A 124 12.99 -32.78 0.13
CA ILE A 124 13.99 -32.99 1.16
C ILE A 124 14.05 -34.50 1.51
N GLU A 125 14.86 -35.21 0.75
CA GLU A 125 15.16 -36.59 1.03
C GLU A 125 15.89 -36.73 2.38
N ASN A 126 15.51 -37.73 3.17
CA ASN A 126 16.15 -38.10 4.45
C ASN A 126 16.21 -37.00 5.52
N LYS A 127 15.40 -35.94 5.41
CA LYS A 127 15.40 -34.78 6.32
C LYS A 127 16.73 -34.04 6.43
N GLU A 128 17.58 -34.15 5.42
CA GLU A 128 18.85 -33.45 5.37
C GLU A 128 18.76 -32.15 4.56
N ILE A 129 19.30 -31.05 5.11
CA ILE A 129 19.40 -29.77 4.45
C ILE A 129 20.86 -29.35 4.30
N LYS A 130 21.20 -28.74 3.17
CA LYS A 130 22.57 -28.27 2.86
C LYS A 130 22.59 -26.76 2.73
N LYS A 131 23.71 -26.14 3.12
CA LYS A 131 23.94 -24.70 2.90
C LYS A 131 23.67 -24.32 1.45
N GLY A 132 22.88 -23.30 1.25
CA GLY A 132 22.52 -22.78 -0.07
C GLY A 132 21.22 -23.32 -0.63
N MET A 133 20.65 -24.39 -0.07
CA MET A 133 19.31 -24.86 -0.43
C MET A 133 18.26 -23.82 -0.12
N PHE A 134 17.20 -23.76 -0.91
CA PHE A 134 16.05 -22.92 -0.64
C PHE A 134 14.91 -23.79 -0.13
N LEU A 135 14.38 -23.43 1.04
CA LEU A 135 13.22 -24.06 1.63
C LEU A 135 11.99 -23.19 1.50
N CYS A 136 10.90 -23.78 1.07
CA CYS A 136 9.59 -23.14 1.16
C CYS A 136 9.18 -23.06 2.64
N ILE A 137 8.94 -21.88 3.11
CA ILE A 137 8.34 -21.63 4.42
C ILE A 137 6.83 -21.50 4.20
N PRO A 138 6.02 -22.48 4.60
CA PRO A 138 4.58 -22.41 4.46
C PRO A 138 3.98 -21.40 5.44
N TYR A 139 2.74 -21.04 5.23
CA TYR A 139 1.96 -20.41 6.31
C TYR A 139 1.77 -21.44 7.43
N ALA A 140 1.90 -20.99 8.68
CA ALA A 140 1.62 -21.87 9.82
C ALA A 140 0.19 -22.41 9.76
N SER A 141 -0.06 -23.62 10.27
CA SER A 141 -1.41 -24.23 10.22
C SER A 141 -2.46 -23.37 10.92
N SER A 142 -2.07 -22.61 11.94
CA SER A 142 -2.90 -21.58 12.57
C SER A 142 -3.25 -20.41 11.62
N GLU A 143 -2.37 -20.06 10.66
CA GLU A 143 -2.63 -19.05 9.63
C GLU A 143 -3.49 -19.61 8.49
N LEU A 144 -3.34 -20.91 8.16
CA LEU A 144 -4.16 -21.59 7.13
C LEU A 144 -5.60 -21.80 7.60
N VAL A 145 -5.83 -22.05 8.89
CA VAL A 145 -7.18 -22.08 9.48
C VAL A 145 -7.84 -20.71 9.39
N ALA A 146 -7.07 -19.62 9.42
CA ALA A 146 -7.60 -18.27 9.15
C ALA A 146 -7.95 -18.06 7.68
N VAL A 147 -7.27 -18.71 6.73
CA VAL A 147 -7.55 -18.61 5.27
C VAL A 147 -8.73 -19.49 4.84
N GLN A 148 -9.03 -20.57 5.57
CA GLN A 148 -10.21 -21.44 5.36
C GLN A 148 -11.44 -20.99 6.15
N ARG A 149 -11.39 -19.84 6.86
CA ARG A 149 -12.62 -19.22 7.36
C ARG A 149 -13.51 -18.98 6.15
N GLU A 150 -14.74 -19.48 6.20
CA GLU A 150 -15.81 -19.09 5.30
C GLU A 150 -15.68 -17.60 5.00
N LYS A 151 -15.71 -17.20 3.72
CA LYS A 151 -15.70 -15.78 3.34
C LYS A 151 -16.70 -15.09 4.23
N ALA A 152 -16.23 -14.28 5.17
CA ALA A 152 -17.16 -13.60 6.06
C ALA A 152 -18.14 -12.85 5.19
N LYS A 153 -19.41 -13.14 5.37
CA LYS A 153 -20.48 -12.47 4.63
C LYS A 153 -20.37 -10.97 4.95
N GLY A 154 -20.32 -10.16 3.92
CA GLY A 154 -20.30 -8.72 4.09
C GLY A 154 -21.56 -8.23 4.80
N TYR A 155 -21.53 -7.03 5.33
CA TYR A 155 -22.67 -6.43 6.00
C TYR A 155 -23.64 -5.84 4.98
N GLU A 156 -24.93 -6.17 5.12
CA GLU A 156 -26.03 -5.57 4.37
C GLU A 156 -26.53 -4.26 5.01
N LYS A 157 -26.24 -4.11 6.31
CA LYS A 157 -26.51 -2.91 7.11
C LYS A 157 -25.26 -2.51 7.87
N LEU A 158 -24.90 -1.23 7.81
CA LEU A 158 -23.74 -0.68 8.53
C LEU A 158 -24.20 0.33 9.56
N ASN A 159 -23.77 0.15 10.81
CA ASN A 159 -23.83 1.17 11.85
C ASN A 159 -22.40 1.71 12.05
N VAL A 160 -22.20 2.97 11.70
CA VAL A 160 -20.91 3.66 11.83
C VAL A 160 -21.05 4.75 12.88
N THR A 161 -20.11 4.78 13.80
CA THR A 161 -20.06 5.82 14.83
C THR A 161 -18.80 6.67 14.65
N LEU A 162 -18.95 7.98 14.63
CA LEU A 162 -17.83 8.93 14.65
C LEU A 162 -17.77 9.60 16.04
N VAL A 163 -16.56 9.69 16.57
CA VAL A 163 -16.25 10.39 17.82
C VAL A 163 -15.13 11.38 17.51
N LEU A 164 -15.48 12.61 17.24
CA LEU A 164 -14.57 13.64 16.75
C LEU A 164 -14.87 14.95 17.50
N PRO A 165 -13.90 15.86 17.68
CA PRO A 165 -14.12 17.15 18.36
C PRO A 165 -14.90 18.13 17.47
N LEU A 166 -16.15 17.81 17.17
CA LEU A 166 -17.00 18.54 16.22
C LEU A 166 -17.42 19.92 16.73
N LEU A 167 -17.50 20.11 18.04
CA LEU A 167 -17.86 21.37 18.68
C LEU A 167 -16.67 22.24 19.11
N ASN A 168 -15.44 21.75 18.83
CA ASN A 168 -14.24 22.52 19.09
C ASN A 168 -14.15 23.70 18.09
N LYS A 169 -14.10 24.94 18.62
CA LYS A 169 -14.10 26.18 17.82
C LYS A 169 -12.71 26.54 17.22
N LYS A 170 -11.71 25.71 17.45
CA LYS A 170 -10.37 25.87 16.89
C LYS A 170 -10.26 25.15 15.55
N LEU A 171 -9.16 25.38 14.83
CA LEU A 171 -8.86 24.75 13.54
C LEU A 171 -9.00 23.20 13.57
N GLU A 172 -8.71 22.58 14.70
CA GLU A 172 -8.87 21.15 14.89
C GLU A 172 -10.33 20.69 14.76
N GLY A 173 -11.26 21.44 15.35
CA GLY A 173 -12.69 21.17 15.20
C GLY A 173 -13.17 21.44 13.77
N GLU A 174 -12.72 22.52 13.14
CA GLU A 174 -13.04 22.83 11.75
C GLU A 174 -12.57 21.69 10.83
N ARG A 175 -11.35 21.18 11.01
CA ARG A 175 -10.82 20.03 10.29
C ARG A 175 -11.65 18.77 10.54
N SER A 176 -12.11 18.55 11.76
CA SER A 176 -12.94 17.41 12.13
C SER A 176 -14.32 17.46 11.46
N VAL A 177 -14.92 18.65 11.41
CA VAL A 177 -16.18 18.90 10.70
C VAL A 177 -16.01 18.67 9.19
N GLU A 178 -14.90 19.14 8.60
CA GLU A 178 -14.59 18.91 7.20
C GLU A 178 -14.47 17.41 6.88
N PHE A 179 -13.73 16.67 7.70
CA PHE A 179 -13.63 15.22 7.58
C PHE A 179 -15.00 14.54 7.67
N TYR A 180 -15.81 14.91 8.67
CA TYR A 180 -17.16 14.37 8.85
C TYR A 180 -18.05 14.65 7.63
N ARG A 181 -18.01 15.86 7.08
CA ARG A 181 -18.75 16.22 5.86
C ARG A 181 -18.35 15.34 4.67
N GLY A 182 -17.05 15.16 4.46
CA GLY A 182 -16.55 14.26 3.41
C GLY A 182 -16.99 12.82 3.63
N PHE A 183 -16.97 12.34 4.88
CA PHE A 183 -17.48 11.02 5.22
C PHE A 183 -18.98 10.87 4.91
N LEU A 184 -19.82 11.89 5.19
CA LEU A 184 -21.23 11.86 4.82
C LEU A 184 -21.45 11.82 3.31
N MET A 185 -20.61 12.49 2.51
CA MET A 185 -20.65 12.38 1.07
C MET A 185 -20.33 10.95 0.58
N ALA A 186 -19.39 10.26 1.25
CA ALA A 186 -19.12 8.85 0.98
C ALA A 186 -20.30 7.95 1.37
N VAL A 187 -20.99 8.24 2.48
CA VAL A 187 -22.20 7.52 2.89
C VAL A 187 -23.28 7.63 1.82
N ASP A 188 -23.53 8.82 1.27
CA ASP A 188 -24.49 9.03 0.19
C ASP A 188 -24.13 8.21 -1.05
N GLU A 189 -22.87 8.22 -1.45
CA GLU A 189 -22.35 7.45 -2.58
C GLU A 189 -22.60 5.94 -2.40
N ILE A 190 -22.34 5.42 -1.19
CA ILE A 190 -22.55 4.00 -0.89
C ILE A 190 -24.03 3.64 -0.79
N LYS A 191 -24.87 4.51 -0.22
CA LYS A 191 -26.33 4.29 -0.17
C LYS A 191 -26.97 4.10 -1.53
N LYS A 192 -26.41 4.71 -2.58
CA LYS A 192 -26.86 4.50 -3.97
C LYS A 192 -26.75 3.03 -4.42
N LYS A 193 -25.98 2.20 -3.69
CA LYS A 193 -25.85 0.74 -3.91
C LYS A 193 -26.85 -0.09 -3.10
N ASN A 194 -27.92 0.51 -2.60
CA ASN A 194 -28.98 -0.11 -1.78
C ASN A 194 -28.47 -0.72 -0.47
N ILE A 195 -27.50 -0.07 0.16
CA ILE A 195 -26.99 -0.44 1.48
C ILE A 195 -27.63 0.47 2.54
N ASP A 196 -28.18 -0.14 3.59
CA ASP A 196 -28.65 0.61 4.77
C ASP A 196 -27.45 1.02 5.63
N ILE A 197 -27.23 2.35 5.75
CA ILE A 197 -26.13 2.90 6.56
C ILE A 197 -26.70 3.86 7.58
N GLN A 198 -26.49 3.54 8.83
CA GLN A 198 -26.78 4.42 9.95
C GLN A 198 -25.45 5.07 10.42
N VAL A 199 -25.45 6.38 10.51
CA VAL A 199 -24.31 7.17 11.00
C VAL A 199 -24.69 7.84 12.32
N ASN A 200 -23.89 7.60 13.36
CA ASN A 200 -24.00 8.28 14.64
C ASN A 200 -22.76 9.15 14.83
N ALA A 201 -22.93 10.40 15.18
CA ALA A 201 -21.82 11.32 15.42
C ALA A 201 -21.92 11.88 16.85
N PHE A 202 -20.84 11.73 17.59
CA PHE A 202 -20.71 12.26 18.94
C PHE A 202 -19.55 13.25 18.98
N ASP A 203 -19.73 14.32 19.72
CA ASP A 203 -18.63 15.23 20.01
C ASP A 203 -17.63 14.57 20.95
N GLU A 204 -16.36 14.64 20.62
CA GLU A 204 -15.27 14.16 21.46
C GLU A 204 -14.95 15.22 22.51
N PRO A 205 -15.13 14.92 23.81
CA PRO A 205 -14.88 15.89 24.87
C PRO A 205 -13.38 16.18 25.00
N GLN A 206 -13.05 17.42 25.39
CA GLN A 206 -11.65 17.78 25.67
C GLN A 206 -11.12 17.19 26.98
N SER A 207 -12.01 16.85 27.91
CA SER A 207 -11.66 16.26 29.20
C SER A 207 -11.69 14.74 29.15
N ALA A 208 -10.62 14.10 29.61
CA ALA A 208 -10.57 12.64 29.74
C ALA A 208 -11.71 12.06 30.59
N GLN A 209 -12.13 12.78 31.65
CA GLN A 209 -13.19 12.34 32.54
C GLN A 209 -14.56 12.20 31.87
N SER A 210 -14.78 12.90 30.74
CA SER A 210 -16.07 12.88 30.03
C SER A 210 -16.17 11.74 28.99
N PHE A 211 -15.13 10.97 28.78
CA PHE A 211 -15.14 9.91 27.73
C PHE A 211 -16.03 8.73 28.10
N ALA A 212 -16.23 8.45 29.39
CA ALA A 212 -17.10 7.35 29.85
C ALA A 212 -18.55 7.48 29.33
N ASP A 213 -19.09 8.70 29.30
CA ASP A 213 -20.44 8.99 28.79
C ASP A 213 -20.53 8.73 27.28
N VAL A 214 -19.49 9.12 26.55
CA VAL A 214 -19.37 8.85 25.11
C VAL A 214 -19.23 7.36 24.86
N ALA A 215 -18.45 6.64 25.66
CA ALA A 215 -18.28 5.19 25.55
C ALA A 215 -19.62 4.45 25.74
N ALA A 216 -20.45 4.89 26.68
CA ALA A 216 -21.79 4.34 26.88
C ALA A 216 -22.69 4.55 25.65
N LYS A 217 -22.66 5.75 25.05
CA LYS A 217 -23.38 6.07 23.83
C LYS A 217 -22.89 5.24 22.63
N ILE A 218 -21.57 5.06 22.49
CA ILE A 218 -20.97 4.22 21.45
C ILE A 218 -21.54 2.78 21.54
N LYS A 219 -21.53 2.17 22.73
CA LYS A 219 -22.07 0.82 22.93
C LYS A 219 -23.54 0.70 22.51
N ALA A 220 -24.35 1.73 22.84
CA ALA A 220 -25.77 1.74 22.50
C ALA A 220 -26.05 1.78 20.99
N THR A 221 -25.10 2.25 20.15
CA THR A 221 -25.26 2.27 18.69
C THR A 221 -24.99 0.92 18.03
N ASN A 222 -24.44 -0.06 18.74
CA ASN A 222 -24.03 -1.37 18.20
C ASN A 222 -23.27 -1.24 16.86
N PRO A 223 -22.12 -0.53 16.83
CA PRO A 223 -21.44 -0.18 15.59
C PRO A 223 -20.62 -1.35 15.04
N GLN A 224 -20.45 -1.41 13.73
CA GLN A 224 -19.43 -2.25 13.07
C GLN A 224 -18.12 -1.49 12.92
N MET A 225 -18.18 -0.16 12.93
CA MET A 225 -16.99 0.70 12.81
C MET A 225 -17.14 1.95 13.66
N ILE A 226 -16.04 2.35 14.27
CA ILE A 226 -15.91 3.60 15.02
C ILE A 226 -14.74 4.39 14.43
N ILE A 227 -14.94 5.68 14.17
CA ILE A 227 -13.91 6.60 13.69
C ILE A 227 -13.63 7.63 14.78
N GLY A 228 -12.40 7.68 15.23
CA GLY A 228 -11.98 8.41 16.43
C GLY A 228 -11.76 7.46 17.62
N PRO A 229 -11.43 7.97 18.80
CA PRO A 229 -11.23 9.38 19.15
C PRO A 229 -9.94 9.96 18.51
N LEU A 230 -9.77 11.29 18.59
CA LEU A 230 -8.55 11.97 18.12
C LEU A 230 -7.58 12.27 19.27
N TYR A 231 -8.11 12.57 20.45
CA TYR A 231 -7.31 13.02 21.56
C TYR A 231 -6.58 11.85 22.26
N PRO A 232 -5.23 11.94 22.39
CA PRO A 232 -4.43 10.85 23.00
C PRO A 232 -4.87 10.47 24.41
N GLN A 233 -5.40 11.43 25.20
CA GLN A 233 -5.90 11.16 26.55
C GLN A 233 -7.07 10.17 26.61
N HIS A 234 -7.76 9.94 25.49
CA HIS A 234 -8.86 8.98 25.41
C HIS A 234 -8.43 7.59 24.86
N PHE A 235 -7.17 7.46 24.41
CA PHE A 235 -6.71 6.18 23.81
C PHE A 235 -6.70 5.02 24.80
N GLY A 236 -6.43 5.28 26.08
CA GLY A 236 -6.51 4.25 27.12
C GLY A 236 -7.92 3.67 27.26
N ASP A 237 -8.93 4.54 27.39
CA ASP A 237 -10.35 4.14 27.47
C ASP A 237 -10.81 3.46 26.16
N MET A 238 -10.41 3.99 25.01
CA MET A 238 -10.66 3.38 23.71
C MET A 238 -10.07 1.96 23.65
N THR A 239 -8.84 1.76 24.11
CA THR A 239 -8.19 0.44 24.11
C THR A 239 -8.97 -0.56 24.97
N GLN A 240 -9.42 -0.16 26.15
CA GLN A 240 -10.25 -1.01 27.00
C GLN A 240 -11.58 -1.37 26.33
N LEU A 241 -12.24 -0.39 25.72
CA LEU A 241 -13.50 -0.58 25.02
C LEU A 241 -13.32 -1.45 23.76
N SER A 242 -12.25 -1.29 23.02
CA SER A 242 -11.96 -2.06 21.82
C SER A 242 -11.76 -3.54 22.12
N LYS A 243 -11.16 -3.89 23.28
CA LYS A 243 -11.02 -5.27 23.75
C LYS A 243 -12.38 -5.89 24.11
N GLN A 244 -13.36 -5.09 24.55
CA GLN A 244 -14.73 -5.55 24.82
C GLN A 244 -15.54 -5.72 23.52
N LEU A 245 -15.14 -5.08 22.43
CA LEU A 245 -15.81 -5.07 21.14
C LEU A 245 -14.84 -5.54 20.01
N PRO A 246 -14.36 -6.80 20.04
CA PRO A 246 -13.27 -7.24 19.18
C PRO A 246 -13.62 -7.28 17.68
N ASP A 247 -14.89 -7.43 17.34
CA ASP A 247 -15.36 -7.43 15.95
C ASP A 247 -15.53 -6.00 15.38
N VAL A 248 -15.61 -4.98 16.24
CA VAL A 248 -15.73 -3.56 15.85
C VAL A 248 -14.38 -3.03 15.37
N LYS A 249 -14.39 -2.32 14.24
CA LYS A 249 -13.17 -1.71 13.68
C LYS A 249 -13.02 -0.29 14.19
N TRP A 250 -11.91 -0.01 14.84
CA TRP A 250 -11.56 1.30 15.40
C TRP A 250 -10.58 2.01 14.48
N VAL A 251 -10.99 3.11 13.91
CA VAL A 251 -10.17 3.88 12.95
C VAL A 251 -9.74 5.19 13.60
N ILE A 252 -8.46 5.39 13.78
CA ILE A 252 -7.86 6.65 14.22
C ILE A 252 -7.43 7.43 12.98
N PRO A 253 -8.13 8.53 12.63
CA PRO A 253 -7.96 9.16 11.32
C PRO A 253 -6.74 10.05 11.22
N PHE A 254 -6.31 10.74 12.30
CA PHE A 254 -5.30 11.79 12.19
C PHE A 254 -4.04 11.53 12.99
N SER A 255 -4.12 10.80 14.10
CA SER A 255 -2.94 10.50 14.91
C SER A 255 -2.14 9.33 14.37
N SER A 256 -0.81 9.45 14.46
CA SER A 256 0.13 8.34 14.31
C SER A 256 0.64 7.82 15.67
N LYS A 257 0.20 8.43 16.77
CA LYS A 257 0.66 8.14 18.13
C LYS A 257 -0.37 7.31 18.86
N TYR A 258 -0.33 6.00 18.70
CA TYR A 258 -1.16 5.04 19.43
C TYR A 258 -0.26 3.91 19.94
N GLU A 259 0.03 3.91 21.24
CA GLU A 259 1.05 3.03 21.84
C GLU A 259 0.62 1.57 21.88
N ASP A 260 -0.68 1.31 22.08
CA ASP A 260 -1.23 -0.06 22.18
C ASP A 260 -1.41 -0.77 20.83
N LEU A 261 -0.92 -0.22 19.73
CA LEU A 261 -1.11 -0.77 18.38
C LEU A 261 -0.62 -2.22 18.27
N LYS A 262 0.44 -2.59 19.00
CA LYS A 262 1.01 -3.95 18.97
C LYS A 262 0.14 -4.98 19.69
N THR A 263 -0.79 -4.55 20.53
CA THR A 263 -1.61 -5.43 21.38
C THR A 263 -3.11 -5.33 21.09
N THR A 264 -3.52 -4.53 20.12
CA THR A 264 -4.93 -4.24 19.82
C THR A 264 -5.25 -4.51 18.34
N SER A 265 -5.73 -5.71 18.04
CA SER A 265 -5.86 -6.25 16.69
C SER A 265 -6.97 -5.64 15.81
N ASN A 266 -7.88 -4.85 16.39
CA ASN A 266 -9.02 -4.24 15.70
C ASN A 266 -8.89 -2.72 15.53
N VAL A 267 -7.70 -2.15 15.79
CA VAL A 267 -7.39 -0.72 15.61
C VAL A 267 -6.66 -0.48 14.29
N PHE A 268 -7.05 0.58 13.60
CA PHE A 268 -6.58 0.98 12.26
C PHE A 268 -6.12 2.43 12.28
N LEU A 269 -4.86 2.69 11.98
CA LEU A 269 -4.32 4.04 11.86
C LEU A 269 -4.30 4.47 10.39
N LEU A 270 -4.93 5.59 10.05
CA LEU A 270 -4.80 6.18 8.70
C LEU A 270 -3.42 6.82 8.49
N ASN A 271 -2.74 7.19 9.58
CA ASN A 271 -1.35 7.67 9.57
C ASN A 271 -0.45 6.68 10.29
N ALA A 272 0.54 6.14 9.57
CA ALA A 272 1.50 5.22 10.16
C ALA A 272 2.43 5.95 11.16
N PRO A 273 2.79 5.33 12.29
CA PRO A 273 3.88 5.78 13.15
C PRO A 273 5.19 5.96 12.38
N ILE A 274 6.11 6.76 12.91
CA ILE A 274 7.29 7.23 12.17
C ILE A 274 8.17 6.08 11.67
N GLU A 275 8.38 5.05 12.49
CA GLU A 275 9.19 3.89 12.13
C GLU A 275 8.53 3.04 11.04
N GLN A 276 7.22 2.80 11.14
CA GLN A 276 6.47 2.09 10.11
C GLN A 276 6.41 2.90 8.81
N LYS A 277 6.24 4.22 8.91
CA LYS A 277 6.31 5.11 7.76
C LYS A 277 7.66 5.01 7.05
N ALA A 278 8.76 5.01 7.81
CA ALA A 278 10.09 4.86 7.26
C ALA A 278 10.28 3.51 6.53
N GLN A 279 9.76 2.41 7.07
CA GLN A 279 9.79 1.09 6.43
C GLN A 279 8.98 1.07 5.12
N ILE A 280 7.80 1.68 5.12
CA ILE A 280 6.94 1.80 3.93
C ILE A 280 7.66 2.60 2.84
N VAL A 281 8.25 3.75 3.21
CA VAL A 281 9.01 4.59 2.28
C VAL A 281 10.26 3.87 1.78
N ALA A 282 10.98 3.16 2.64
CA ALA A 282 12.14 2.35 2.24
C ALA A 282 11.76 1.25 1.24
N SER A 283 10.61 0.60 1.42
CA SER A 283 10.10 -0.38 0.47
C SER A 283 9.80 0.24 -0.90
N LEU A 284 9.13 1.39 -0.93
CA LEU A 284 8.85 2.11 -2.18
C LEU A 284 10.15 2.63 -2.82
N PHE A 285 11.09 3.15 -2.01
CA PHE A 285 12.41 3.57 -2.45
C PHE A 285 13.18 2.44 -3.13
N ALA A 286 13.18 1.26 -2.53
CA ALA A 286 13.88 0.09 -3.07
C ALA A 286 13.35 -0.33 -4.45
N LYS A 287 12.05 -0.18 -4.68
CA LYS A 287 11.41 -0.44 -5.98
C LYS A 287 11.72 0.65 -6.99
N THR A 288 11.62 1.92 -6.57
CA THR A 288 11.80 3.09 -7.43
C THR A 288 13.26 3.27 -7.86
N PHE A 289 14.19 3.10 -6.95
CA PHE A 289 15.62 3.37 -7.13
C PHE A 289 16.47 2.10 -7.12
N LYS A 290 16.01 1.05 -7.77
CA LYS A 290 16.71 -0.23 -7.83
C LYS A 290 18.15 -0.06 -8.30
N GLY A 291 19.12 -0.48 -7.47
CA GLY A 291 20.55 -0.39 -7.76
C GLY A 291 21.16 1.00 -7.56
N ALA A 292 20.41 1.96 -7.05
CA ALA A 292 20.95 3.28 -6.70
C ALA A 292 21.78 3.23 -5.41
N LYS A 293 22.55 4.30 -5.19
CA LYS A 293 23.20 4.60 -3.93
C LYS A 293 22.34 5.55 -3.11
N ALA A 294 22.02 5.19 -1.88
CA ALA A 294 21.32 6.04 -0.92
C ALA A 294 22.36 6.84 -0.10
N VAL A 295 22.28 8.15 -0.15
CA VAL A 295 23.23 9.05 0.55
C VAL A 295 22.46 9.84 1.59
N PHE A 296 22.68 9.52 2.87
CA PHE A 296 22.08 10.23 3.99
C PHE A 296 22.93 11.47 4.32
N LEU A 297 22.27 12.63 4.37
CA LEU A 297 22.88 13.91 4.69
C LEU A 297 22.47 14.29 6.12
N HIS A 298 23.41 14.15 7.06
CA HIS A 298 23.16 14.40 8.47
C HIS A 298 23.24 15.90 8.77
N GLU A 299 22.14 16.61 8.64
CA GLU A 299 22.07 18.08 8.86
C GLU A 299 21.07 18.49 9.96
N GLY A 300 20.24 17.55 10.45
CA GLY A 300 19.08 17.89 11.23
C GLY A 300 19.08 17.44 12.69
N ASN A 301 18.05 17.91 13.37
CA ASN A 301 17.66 17.51 14.70
C ASN A 301 16.17 17.09 14.66
N GLY A 302 15.73 16.22 15.55
CA GLY A 302 14.31 15.94 15.73
C GLY A 302 13.80 14.67 15.05
N ASN A 303 12.55 14.71 14.55
CA ASN A 303 11.84 13.54 14.00
C ASN A 303 12.45 12.98 12.72
N GLU A 304 13.12 13.82 11.93
CA GLU A 304 13.81 13.42 10.70
C GLU A 304 14.93 12.43 10.99
N ILE A 305 15.64 12.55 12.10
CA ILE A 305 16.68 11.59 12.52
C ILE A 305 16.07 10.22 12.81
N ILE A 306 14.92 10.17 13.50
CA ILE A 306 14.24 8.90 13.82
C ILE A 306 13.78 8.22 12.51
N PHE A 307 13.17 9.00 11.61
CA PHE A 307 12.75 8.51 10.31
C PHE A 307 13.94 8.01 9.48
N SER A 308 14.98 8.81 9.36
CA SER A 308 16.18 8.52 8.58
C SER A 308 16.89 7.27 9.10
N ALA A 309 17.09 7.15 10.42
CA ALA A 309 17.68 5.97 11.04
C ALA A 309 16.88 4.70 10.77
N ALA A 310 15.56 4.75 10.88
CA ALA A 310 14.67 3.62 10.58
C ALA A 310 14.70 3.25 9.08
N MET A 311 14.67 4.24 8.19
CA MET A 311 14.76 4.04 6.75
C MET A 311 16.13 3.46 6.35
N ARG A 312 17.20 3.99 6.89
CA ARG A 312 18.58 3.53 6.68
C ARG A 312 18.73 2.05 7.07
N ASN A 313 18.21 1.67 8.23
CA ASN A 313 18.22 0.30 8.69
C ASN A 313 17.45 -0.63 7.72
N ALA A 314 16.27 -0.23 7.27
CA ALA A 314 15.46 -1.00 6.32
C ALA A 314 16.18 -1.17 4.96
N LEU A 315 16.79 -0.10 4.44
CA LEU A 315 17.56 -0.15 3.19
C LEU A 315 18.83 -1.01 3.32
N SER A 316 19.52 -0.91 4.47
CA SER A 316 20.70 -1.75 4.76
C SER A 316 20.35 -3.24 4.80
N GLN A 317 19.25 -3.60 5.47
CA GLN A 317 18.72 -4.98 5.46
C GLN A 317 18.33 -5.46 4.05
N GLY A 318 17.88 -4.54 3.21
CA GLY A 318 17.58 -4.78 1.79
C GLY A 318 18.80 -4.84 0.88
N GLY A 319 20.03 -4.67 1.41
CA GLY A 319 21.28 -4.75 0.66
C GLY A 319 21.57 -3.53 -0.22
N PHE A 320 21.02 -2.35 0.11
CA PHE A 320 21.33 -1.12 -0.60
C PHE A 320 22.75 -0.62 -0.30
N ASP A 321 23.34 0.04 -1.31
CA ASP A 321 24.60 0.77 -1.19
C ASP A 321 24.31 2.11 -0.45
N ILE A 322 24.77 2.21 0.78
CA ILE A 322 24.49 3.35 1.67
C ILE A 322 25.78 4.13 1.95
N VAL A 323 25.68 5.44 1.92
CA VAL A 323 26.71 6.39 2.33
C VAL A 323 26.10 7.38 3.31
N ASP A 324 26.83 7.64 4.39
CA ASP A 324 26.49 8.66 5.37
C ASP A 324 27.47 9.84 5.22
N LEU A 325 26.95 11.06 5.04
CA LEU A 325 27.72 12.28 5.06
C LEU A 325 27.43 13.04 6.36
N PRO A 326 28.45 13.30 7.21
CA PRO A 326 28.26 14.03 8.45
C PRO A 326 27.89 15.49 8.21
N ALA A 327 27.34 16.15 9.21
CA ALA A 327 27.06 17.59 9.18
C ALA A 327 28.30 18.38 8.73
N GLY A 328 28.06 19.37 7.87
CA GLY A 328 29.16 20.18 7.31
C GLY A 328 29.88 19.54 6.11
N TYR A 329 29.28 18.52 5.49
CA TYR A 329 29.81 17.92 4.25
C TYR A 329 30.07 18.99 3.17
N SER A 330 31.14 18.80 2.41
CA SER A 330 31.58 19.74 1.37
C SER A 330 30.92 19.46 0.00
N ALA A 331 30.97 20.47 -0.88
CA ALA A 331 30.57 20.31 -2.28
C ALA A 331 31.39 19.22 -3.00
N ASP A 332 32.67 19.08 -2.69
CA ASP A 332 33.55 18.11 -3.33
C ASP A 332 33.19 16.66 -2.93
N GLN A 333 32.71 16.45 -1.68
CA GLN A 333 32.18 15.16 -1.27
C GLN A 333 30.93 14.78 -2.05
N LEU A 334 30.02 15.73 -2.32
CA LEU A 334 28.85 15.50 -3.17
C LEU A 334 29.25 15.19 -4.62
N LYS A 335 30.21 15.94 -5.18
CA LYS A 335 30.74 15.74 -6.55
C LYS A 335 31.36 14.36 -6.72
N ALA A 336 32.15 13.91 -5.74
CA ALA A 336 32.76 12.58 -5.76
C ALA A 336 31.73 11.44 -5.85
N LEU A 337 30.55 11.63 -5.26
CA LEU A 337 29.48 10.63 -5.28
C LEU A 337 28.77 10.53 -6.64
N VAL A 338 28.59 11.65 -7.36
CA VAL A 338 27.80 11.70 -8.61
C VAL A 338 28.63 11.45 -9.88
N ASN A 339 29.94 11.37 -9.79
CA ASN A 339 30.84 11.06 -10.92
C ASN A 339 30.71 9.63 -11.45
N GLY A 340 30.00 8.75 -10.73
CA GLY A 340 29.82 7.34 -11.08
C GLY A 340 28.66 7.09 -12.07
N LYS A 341 28.56 5.85 -12.54
CA LYS A 341 27.45 5.40 -13.41
C LYS A 341 26.16 5.08 -12.64
N LYS A 342 26.23 4.87 -11.32
CA LYS A 342 25.09 4.57 -10.48
C LYS A 342 24.23 5.82 -10.24
N MET A 343 22.92 5.63 -10.15
CA MET A 343 22.01 6.66 -9.63
C MET A 343 22.35 6.95 -8.17
N VAL A 344 22.34 8.21 -7.78
CA VAL A 344 22.54 8.65 -6.40
C VAL A 344 21.28 9.34 -5.92
N VAL A 345 20.76 8.95 -4.77
CA VAL A 345 19.62 9.61 -4.14
C VAL A 345 20.06 10.20 -2.81
N PHE A 346 20.03 11.52 -2.73
CA PHE A 346 20.33 12.25 -1.50
C PHE A 346 19.09 12.26 -0.59
N ILE A 347 19.29 11.97 0.68
CA ILE A 347 18.25 11.86 1.71
C ILE A 347 18.68 12.77 2.87
N PRO A 348 18.26 14.04 2.89
CA PRO A 348 18.59 14.97 3.96
C PRO A 348 17.80 14.69 5.22
N GLU A 349 18.37 14.98 6.39
CA GLU A 349 17.75 14.83 7.70
C GLU A 349 17.24 16.17 8.25
N THR A 350 16.59 16.97 7.44
CA THR A 350 16.09 18.27 7.90
C THR A 350 14.77 18.65 7.26
N SER A 351 13.88 19.26 8.05
CA SER A 351 12.70 20.00 7.60
C SER A 351 12.73 21.45 8.09
N GLU A 352 13.81 21.87 8.73
CA GLU A 352 14.01 23.28 9.11
C GLU A 352 14.35 24.14 7.90
N GLU A 353 13.70 25.27 7.76
CA GLU A 353 13.73 26.11 6.56
C GLU A 353 15.15 26.47 6.10
N ASN A 354 16.03 26.87 7.02
CA ASN A 354 17.42 27.21 6.69
C ASN A 354 18.23 25.99 6.25
N GLY A 355 18.04 24.84 6.90
CA GLY A 355 18.66 23.58 6.53
C GLY A 355 18.23 23.11 5.16
N VAL A 356 16.92 23.13 4.90
CA VAL A 356 16.32 22.77 3.60
C VAL A 356 16.87 23.66 2.49
N LYS A 357 16.92 24.98 2.72
CA LYS A 357 17.48 25.93 1.75
C LYS A 357 18.95 25.63 1.44
N SER A 358 19.77 25.39 2.48
CA SER A 358 21.17 24.99 2.33
C SER A 358 21.34 23.74 1.46
N VAL A 359 20.54 22.70 1.72
CA VAL A 359 20.54 21.45 0.91
C VAL A 359 20.18 21.76 -0.54
N ILE A 360 19.08 22.49 -0.77
CA ILE A 360 18.62 22.84 -2.13
C ILE A 360 19.71 23.61 -2.89
N ASP A 361 20.33 24.61 -2.27
CA ASP A 361 21.35 25.43 -2.92
C ASP A 361 22.59 24.59 -3.30
N LYS A 362 23.03 23.68 -2.43
CA LYS A 362 24.13 22.74 -2.72
C LYS A 362 23.79 21.79 -3.87
N ILE A 363 22.57 21.22 -3.88
CA ILE A 363 22.17 20.26 -4.91
C ILE A 363 21.90 21.00 -6.25
N LYS A 364 21.39 22.24 -6.23
CA LYS A 364 21.28 23.09 -7.44
C LYS A 364 22.65 23.37 -8.04
N SER A 365 23.62 23.78 -7.23
CA SER A 365 25.00 24.00 -7.69
C SER A 365 25.58 22.72 -8.30
N LEU A 366 25.35 21.57 -7.65
CA LEU A 366 25.76 20.27 -8.20
C LEU A 366 25.07 19.97 -9.54
N ARG A 367 23.77 20.28 -9.70
CA ARG A 367 23.03 20.06 -10.95
C ARG A 367 23.52 20.96 -12.07
N GLN A 368 23.91 22.22 -11.77
CA GLN A 368 24.49 23.12 -12.75
C GLN A 368 25.85 22.61 -13.26
N GLU A 369 26.68 22.07 -12.38
CA GLU A 369 27.99 21.53 -12.74
C GLU A 369 27.87 20.17 -13.46
N TYR A 370 26.90 19.33 -13.05
CA TYR A 370 26.62 18.01 -13.62
C TYR A 370 25.20 17.92 -14.18
N PRO A 371 24.84 18.62 -15.27
CA PRO A 371 23.46 18.69 -15.77
C PRO A 371 22.91 17.34 -16.26
N LYS A 372 23.81 16.41 -16.64
CA LYS A 372 23.47 15.04 -17.04
C LYS A 372 23.75 14.02 -15.92
N GLY A 373 24.10 14.49 -14.74
CA GLY A 373 24.39 13.63 -13.57
C GLY A 373 23.16 12.82 -13.16
N ARG A 374 23.36 11.55 -12.85
CA ARG A 374 22.28 10.65 -12.42
C ARG A 374 22.09 10.73 -10.91
N PHE A 375 21.45 11.77 -10.45
CA PHE A 375 21.12 11.94 -9.04
C PHE A 375 19.77 12.62 -8.85
N ALA A 376 19.17 12.42 -7.70
CA ALA A 376 17.90 13.00 -7.28
C ALA A 376 17.93 13.31 -5.79
N LEU A 377 16.93 14.05 -5.33
CA LEU A 377 16.73 14.37 -3.93
C LEU A 377 15.43 13.71 -3.43
N MET A 378 15.47 13.05 -2.29
CA MET A 378 14.26 12.65 -1.57
C MET A 378 13.98 13.70 -0.48
N ALA A 379 12.78 14.26 -0.49
CA ALA A 379 12.38 15.33 0.43
C ALA A 379 11.20 14.91 1.30
N TYR A 380 11.05 15.58 2.45
CA TYR A 380 9.94 15.41 3.38
C TYR A 380 8.70 16.18 2.92
N PRO A 381 7.48 15.75 3.29
CA PRO A 381 6.24 16.46 2.98
C PRO A 381 6.23 17.90 3.44
N ASP A 382 6.80 18.17 4.62
CA ASP A 382 6.84 19.49 5.25
C ASP A 382 7.58 20.55 4.40
N TRP A 383 8.45 20.11 3.47
CA TRP A 383 9.14 21.03 2.54
C TRP A 383 8.17 21.78 1.62
N LEU A 384 7.00 21.17 1.34
CA LEU A 384 5.99 21.76 0.46
C LEU A 384 5.28 22.98 1.08
N ASP A 385 5.36 23.10 2.41
CA ASP A 385 4.71 24.15 3.19
C ASP A 385 5.70 25.24 3.67
N LEU A 386 7.01 25.11 3.34
CA LEU A 386 8.03 26.10 3.69
C LEU A 386 7.95 27.33 2.79
N PRO A 387 7.79 28.56 3.36
CA PRO A 387 7.59 29.78 2.58
C PRO A 387 8.73 30.13 1.61
N SER A 388 9.97 29.82 1.97
CA SER A 388 11.16 30.09 1.15
C SER A 388 11.42 29.07 0.05
N ILE A 389 10.67 27.95 0.02
CA ILE A 389 10.88 26.86 -0.92
C ILE A 389 9.80 26.91 -2.00
N SER A 390 10.19 27.23 -3.20
CA SER A 390 9.29 27.25 -4.35
C SER A 390 9.18 25.86 -5.00
N ARG A 391 8.06 25.60 -5.67
CA ARG A 391 7.94 24.38 -6.48
C ARG A 391 9.01 24.28 -7.57
N ARG A 392 9.48 25.44 -8.07
CA ARG A 392 10.56 25.49 -9.06
C ARG A 392 11.86 24.91 -8.49
N ASP A 393 12.14 25.18 -7.22
CA ASP A 393 13.31 24.61 -6.56
C ASP A 393 13.31 23.09 -6.58
N LEU A 394 12.13 22.50 -6.37
CA LEU A 394 11.95 21.03 -6.39
C LEU A 394 12.12 20.45 -7.80
N PHE A 395 11.63 21.15 -8.84
CA PHE A 395 11.83 20.74 -10.24
C PHE A 395 13.29 20.84 -10.67
N ASP A 396 13.99 21.92 -10.30
CA ASP A 396 15.37 22.17 -10.72
C ASP A 396 16.33 21.05 -10.28
N ILE A 397 16.01 20.30 -9.22
CA ILE A 397 16.90 19.30 -8.59
C ILE A 397 16.38 17.86 -8.65
N ASP A 398 15.32 17.59 -9.42
CA ASP A 398 14.74 16.25 -9.60
C ASP A 398 14.31 15.63 -8.27
N THR A 399 13.30 16.25 -7.61
CA THR A 399 12.93 15.93 -6.24
C THR A 399 11.80 14.90 -6.16
N TYR A 400 11.94 13.94 -5.26
CA TYR A 400 10.92 12.96 -4.88
C TYR A 400 10.44 13.24 -3.45
N VAL A 401 9.22 13.77 -3.32
CA VAL A 401 8.59 13.97 -2.01
C VAL A 401 7.76 12.76 -1.67
N PHE A 402 8.07 12.05 -0.58
CA PHE A 402 7.19 10.97 -0.13
C PHE A 402 5.99 11.54 0.61
N ASN A 403 4.78 11.03 0.30
CA ASN A 403 3.56 11.45 1.00
C ASN A 403 2.50 10.33 0.93
N ASN A 404 1.60 10.29 1.90
CA ASN A 404 0.46 9.37 1.90
C ASN A 404 -0.77 9.94 1.17
N HIS A 405 -0.69 11.16 0.65
CA HIS A 405 -1.75 11.81 -0.10
C HIS A 405 -1.21 12.69 -1.23
N PHE A 406 -2.03 12.88 -2.26
CA PHE A 406 -1.76 13.83 -3.34
C PHE A 406 -3.06 14.47 -3.79
N TYR A 407 -3.17 15.78 -3.60
CA TYR A 407 -4.29 16.57 -4.10
C TYR A 407 -4.00 17.08 -5.51
N ASN A 408 -4.81 16.62 -6.49
CA ASN A 408 -4.73 17.13 -7.87
C ASN A 408 -5.92 18.09 -8.15
N PRO A 409 -5.70 19.41 -8.11
CA PRO A 409 -6.77 20.38 -8.35
C PRO A 409 -7.28 20.38 -9.80
N TYR A 410 -6.57 19.76 -10.73
CA TYR A 410 -6.95 19.70 -12.16
C TYR A 410 -7.67 18.41 -12.53
N SER A 411 -7.83 17.47 -11.62
CA SER A 411 -8.62 16.27 -11.85
C SER A 411 -10.11 16.60 -11.92
N ALA A 412 -10.77 16.17 -12.99
CA ALA A 412 -12.21 16.38 -13.17
C ALA A 412 -13.04 15.76 -12.02
N ASP A 413 -12.66 14.56 -11.55
CA ASP A 413 -13.33 13.88 -10.44
C ASP A 413 -13.16 14.66 -9.13
N THR A 414 -11.95 15.20 -8.88
CA THR A 414 -11.68 16.02 -7.71
C THR A 414 -12.49 17.32 -7.74
N GLN A 415 -12.50 18.05 -8.88
CA GLN A 415 -13.28 19.27 -9.01
C GLN A 415 -14.78 19.02 -8.85
N LYS A 416 -15.31 17.97 -9.48
CA LYS A 416 -16.70 17.57 -9.31
C LYS A 416 -17.04 17.35 -7.82
N LYS A 417 -16.15 16.71 -7.05
CA LYS A 417 -16.39 16.46 -5.64
C LYS A 417 -16.31 17.75 -4.79
N VAL A 418 -15.45 18.69 -5.15
CA VAL A 418 -15.38 20.03 -4.54
C VAL A 418 -16.68 20.84 -4.80
N ASP A 419 -17.23 20.74 -6.02
CA ASP A 419 -18.47 21.42 -6.38
C ASP A 419 -19.68 20.79 -5.66
N GLU A 420 -19.74 19.46 -5.57
CA GLU A 420 -20.74 18.73 -4.78
C GLU A 420 -20.69 19.16 -3.30
N TYR A 421 -19.48 19.21 -2.69
CA TYR A 421 -19.29 19.69 -1.33
C TYR A 421 -19.84 21.09 -1.15
N SER A 422 -19.48 22.03 -2.04
CA SER A 422 -19.91 23.42 -1.97
C SER A 422 -21.44 23.55 -2.12
N THR A 423 -22.04 22.70 -2.95
CA THR A 423 -23.49 22.65 -3.14
C THR A 423 -24.21 22.13 -1.88
N TRP A 424 -23.68 21.09 -1.23
CA TRP A 424 -24.30 20.49 -0.05
C TRP A 424 -24.21 21.39 1.18
N PHE A 425 -23.00 21.90 1.45
CA PHE A 425 -22.71 22.59 2.71
C PHE A 425 -22.73 24.11 2.61
N LYS A 426 -23.02 24.68 1.41
CA LYS A 426 -23.09 26.11 1.13
C LYS A 426 -21.82 26.89 1.54
N THR A 427 -20.69 26.21 1.51
CA THR A 427 -19.37 26.76 1.79
C THR A 427 -18.30 26.03 0.97
N ARG A 428 -17.17 26.68 0.74
CA ARG A 428 -16.01 26.00 0.14
C ARG A 428 -15.27 25.18 1.18
N PRO A 429 -14.66 24.05 0.77
CA PRO A 429 -13.81 23.28 1.69
C PRO A 429 -12.60 24.10 2.16
N LEU A 430 -12.12 23.83 3.36
CA LEU A 430 -10.90 24.43 3.91
C LEU A 430 -9.69 24.10 3.05
N GLU A 431 -8.81 25.10 2.87
CA GLU A 431 -7.56 24.96 2.14
C GLU A 431 -6.44 24.39 3.02
N THR A 432 -6.62 23.16 3.48
CA THR A 432 -5.64 22.41 4.29
C THR A 432 -4.85 21.42 3.43
N SER A 433 -3.68 20.99 3.89
CA SER A 433 -2.93 19.85 3.37
C SER A 433 -2.82 18.78 4.49
N PRO A 434 -3.44 17.61 4.34
CA PRO A 434 -4.40 17.23 3.29
C PRO A 434 -5.73 18.00 3.33
N ARG A 435 -6.50 17.96 2.24
CA ARG A 435 -7.89 18.40 2.21
C ARG A 435 -8.74 17.45 3.05
N MET A 436 -9.25 17.93 4.18
CA MET A 436 -9.86 17.06 5.19
C MET A 436 -11.15 16.40 4.71
N PHE A 437 -11.95 17.10 3.89
CA PHE A 437 -13.17 16.50 3.35
C PHE A 437 -12.88 15.37 2.37
N LEU A 438 -11.80 15.48 1.55
CA LEU A 438 -11.38 14.38 0.67
C LEU A 438 -10.83 13.19 1.46
N LEU A 439 -10.11 13.43 2.55
CA LEU A 439 -9.68 12.36 3.43
C LEU A 439 -10.89 11.62 4.03
N GLY A 440 -11.89 12.36 4.49
CA GLY A 440 -13.14 11.77 5.01
C GLY A 440 -13.89 10.98 3.94
N TYR A 441 -13.97 11.50 2.72
CA TYR A 441 -14.59 10.83 1.59
C TYR A 441 -13.85 9.55 1.21
N ASP A 442 -12.54 9.61 0.97
CA ASP A 442 -11.73 8.45 0.57
C ASP A 442 -11.73 7.36 1.65
N ALA A 443 -11.61 7.77 2.94
CA ALA A 443 -11.71 6.85 4.08
C ALA A 443 -13.09 6.20 4.14
N GLY A 444 -14.15 6.99 4.01
CA GLY A 444 -15.53 6.49 4.01
C GLY A 444 -15.78 5.46 2.90
N ILE A 445 -15.43 5.80 1.66
CA ILE A 445 -15.56 4.87 0.51
C ILE A 445 -14.78 3.57 0.76
N ARG A 446 -13.53 3.67 1.18
CA ARG A 446 -12.64 2.51 1.35
C ARG A 446 -13.11 1.59 2.49
N LEU A 447 -13.42 2.18 3.65
CA LEU A 447 -13.78 1.44 4.86
C LEU A 447 -15.16 0.78 4.72
N MET A 448 -16.17 1.54 4.28
CA MET A 448 -17.51 1.01 4.09
C MET A 448 -17.56 -0.05 2.99
N THR A 449 -16.90 0.15 1.83
CA THR A 449 -16.79 -0.87 0.78
C THR A 449 -16.15 -2.15 1.31
N GLY A 450 -15.15 -2.01 2.19
CA GLY A 450 -14.51 -3.16 2.84
C GLY A 450 -15.47 -3.95 3.71
N LEU A 451 -16.17 -3.27 4.60
CA LEU A 451 -17.14 -3.90 5.50
C LEU A 451 -18.32 -4.54 4.74
N MET A 452 -18.82 -3.87 3.70
CA MET A 452 -19.90 -4.40 2.86
C MET A 452 -19.51 -5.69 2.15
N ASN A 453 -18.29 -5.77 1.64
CA ASN A 453 -17.86 -6.90 0.84
C ASN A 453 -17.34 -8.07 1.69
N TYR A 454 -16.70 -7.77 2.82
CA TYR A 454 -15.90 -8.75 3.57
C TYR A 454 -16.22 -8.79 5.07
N GLY A 455 -17.16 -7.97 5.54
CA GLY A 455 -17.57 -7.94 6.95
C GLY A 455 -16.37 -7.68 7.88
N LYS A 456 -16.27 -8.42 8.96
CA LYS A 456 -15.22 -8.25 9.96
C LYS A 456 -13.80 -8.58 9.47
N ASP A 457 -13.66 -9.33 8.38
CA ASP A 457 -12.35 -9.78 7.86
C ASP A 457 -11.81 -8.85 6.75
N TYR A 458 -12.41 -7.68 6.56
CA TYR A 458 -12.06 -6.75 5.46
C TYR A 458 -10.60 -6.27 5.47
N ALA A 459 -9.97 -6.25 6.64
CA ALA A 459 -8.62 -5.71 6.80
C ALA A 459 -7.55 -6.48 5.99
N GLN A 460 -7.76 -7.78 5.80
CA GLN A 460 -6.84 -8.67 5.09
C GLN A 460 -7.10 -8.72 3.58
N GLN A 461 -8.10 -7.96 3.10
CA GLN A 461 -8.55 -8.01 1.72
C GLN A 461 -8.00 -6.83 0.90
N ILE A 462 -7.66 -7.12 -0.35
CA ILE A 462 -7.34 -6.08 -1.32
C ILE A 462 -8.66 -5.49 -1.82
N ILE A 463 -8.94 -4.26 -1.41
CA ILE A 463 -10.14 -3.54 -1.81
C ILE A 463 -9.76 -2.46 -2.81
N LYS A 464 -10.22 -2.62 -4.05
CA LYS A 464 -10.00 -1.63 -5.11
C LYS A 464 -11.04 -0.52 -4.98
N THR A 465 -10.61 0.67 -4.65
CA THR A 465 -11.40 1.90 -4.69
C THR A 465 -10.59 2.99 -5.39
N THR A 466 -11.26 3.85 -6.14
CA THR A 466 -10.62 5.04 -6.70
C THR A 466 -10.60 6.12 -5.63
N ALA A 467 -9.42 6.54 -5.23
CA ALA A 467 -9.23 7.62 -4.28
C ALA A 467 -9.05 8.95 -5.03
N LEU A 468 -9.56 10.03 -4.44
CA LEU A 468 -9.38 11.39 -4.96
C LEU A 468 -8.10 12.04 -4.45
N GLN A 469 -7.64 11.64 -3.27
CA GLN A 469 -6.46 12.18 -2.60
C GLN A 469 -5.67 11.11 -1.85
N HIS A 470 -6.34 10.19 -1.12
CA HIS A 470 -5.71 9.20 -0.27
C HIS A 470 -6.03 7.78 -0.71
N ASN A 471 -5.05 7.06 -1.20
CA ASN A 471 -5.16 5.60 -1.21
C ASN A 471 -5.03 5.06 0.22
N ILE A 472 -5.93 4.15 0.57
CA ILE A 472 -5.92 3.52 1.88
C ILE A 472 -5.81 2.00 1.70
N SER A 473 -4.70 1.47 2.15
CA SER A 473 -4.42 0.03 2.19
C SER A 473 -3.80 -0.29 3.53
N PHE A 474 -4.30 -1.31 4.20
CA PHE A 474 -3.86 -1.64 5.54
C PHE A 474 -2.92 -2.84 5.55
N ILE A 475 -1.86 -2.73 6.36
CA ILE A 475 -1.03 -3.86 6.76
C ILE A 475 -1.04 -3.99 8.28
N GLN A 476 -0.98 -5.21 8.76
CA GLN A 476 -0.81 -5.51 10.18
C GLN A 476 0.66 -5.31 10.57
N VAL A 477 0.92 -4.59 11.68
CA VAL A 477 2.31 -4.27 12.06
C VAL A 477 3.06 -5.45 12.67
N ALA A 478 2.33 -6.40 13.26
CA ALA A 478 2.83 -7.66 13.79
C ALA A 478 1.67 -8.66 13.91
N PRO A 479 1.90 -9.95 14.10
CA PRO A 479 0.84 -10.91 14.38
C PRO A 479 -0.03 -10.47 15.57
N ASN A 480 -1.36 -10.51 15.40
CA ASN A 480 -2.36 -10.10 16.39
C ASN A 480 -2.30 -8.62 16.84
N SER A 481 -1.64 -7.76 16.08
CA SER A 481 -1.58 -6.31 16.31
C SER A 481 -2.62 -5.56 15.51
N GLY A 482 -2.68 -4.25 15.69
CA GLY A 482 -3.44 -3.35 14.83
C GLY A 482 -2.81 -3.13 13.46
N TYR A 483 -3.44 -2.27 12.70
CA TYR A 483 -3.16 -2.03 11.29
C TYR A 483 -2.72 -0.58 11.06
N VAL A 484 -1.86 -0.38 10.08
CA VAL A 484 -1.49 0.95 9.59
C VAL A 484 -1.75 1.06 8.10
N ASN A 485 -2.13 2.25 7.66
CA ASN A 485 -2.17 2.55 6.24
C ASN A 485 -0.75 2.50 5.67
N ASN A 486 -0.50 1.62 4.71
CA ASN A 486 0.79 1.48 4.05
C ASN A 486 0.82 2.10 2.65
N SER A 487 -0.22 2.81 2.25
CA SER A 487 -0.23 3.53 0.98
C SER A 487 0.71 4.72 1.05
N MET A 488 1.62 4.78 0.10
CA MET A 488 2.61 5.84 -0.02
C MET A 488 2.83 6.17 -1.49
N TYR A 489 3.09 7.44 -1.76
CA TYR A 489 3.51 7.95 -3.06
C TYR A 489 4.90 8.54 -2.96
N PHE A 490 5.65 8.50 -4.09
CA PHE A 490 6.59 9.55 -4.40
C PHE A 490 5.93 10.52 -5.37
N ILE A 491 5.85 11.77 -4.96
CA ILE A 491 5.49 12.90 -5.82
C ILE A 491 6.80 13.37 -6.45
N HIS A 492 6.99 13.02 -7.71
CA HIS A 492 8.25 13.28 -8.42
C HIS A 492 8.15 14.58 -9.21
N TYR A 493 8.89 15.57 -8.79
CA TYR A 493 9.07 16.85 -9.46
C TYR A 493 10.21 16.74 -10.46
N ARG A 494 9.87 16.42 -11.72
CA ARG A 494 10.87 16.23 -12.78
C ARG A 494 11.49 17.54 -13.22
N THR A 495 12.77 17.51 -13.61
CA THR A 495 13.45 18.67 -14.22
C THR A 495 12.79 19.20 -15.49
N THR A 496 11.89 18.44 -16.10
CA THR A 496 11.05 18.84 -17.25
C THR A 496 9.83 19.70 -16.88
N GLY A 497 9.59 19.95 -15.57
CA GLY A 497 8.43 20.69 -15.09
C GLY A 497 7.17 19.85 -14.95
N VAL A 498 7.26 18.51 -15.05
CA VAL A 498 6.14 17.58 -14.91
C VAL A 498 6.15 16.98 -13.50
N ILE A 499 4.96 16.75 -12.95
CA ILE A 499 4.77 16.00 -11.69
C ILE A 499 4.26 14.61 -12.04
N ASP A 500 5.00 13.58 -11.61
CA ASP A 500 4.56 12.19 -11.68
C ASP A 500 4.22 11.66 -10.29
N LEU A 501 3.25 10.76 -10.22
CA LEU A 501 2.96 9.98 -9.01
C LEU A 501 3.48 8.57 -9.17
N ILE A 502 4.32 8.14 -8.23
CA ILE A 502 4.87 6.80 -8.16
C ILE A 502 4.36 6.14 -6.89
N SER A 503 3.75 4.98 -7.01
CA SER A 503 3.22 4.21 -5.89
C SER A 503 3.49 2.72 -6.10
N ASP A 504 3.21 1.91 -5.09
CA ASP A 504 3.32 0.45 -5.21
C ASP A 504 2.47 -0.13 -6.36
N ALA A 505 1.40 0.55 -6.77
CA ALA A 505 0.57 0.13 -7.89
C ALA A 505 1.33 0.17 -9.24
N ASN A 506 2.37 1.00 -9.36
CA ASN A 506 3.20 1.09 -10.56
C ASN A 506 4.13 -0.13 -10.76
N TYR A 507 4.28 -0.99 -9.74
CA TYR A 507 5.19 -2.13 -9.70
C TYR A 507 4.50 -3.50 -9.54
N LYS A 508 3.15 -3.51 -9.67
CA LYS A 508 2.32 -4.74 -9.56
C LYS A 508 2.04 -5.39 -10.92
#